data_407b9359b5f011e024a2be48ba139078
#
_entry.id   407b9359b5f011e024a2be48ba139078
#
_cell.length_a   1.000
_cell.length_b   1.000
_cell.length_c   1.000
_cell.angle_alpha   90.00
_cell.angle_beta   90.00
_cell.angle_gamma   90.00
#
_symmetry.space_group_name_H-M   'P 1'
#
loop_
_entity.id
_entity.type
_entity.pdbx_description
1 polymer ?
#
loop_
_entity_poly.entity_id
_entity_poly.type
_entity_poly.pdbx_seq_one_letter_code
_entity_poly.pdbx_strand_id
1 'polypeptide(L)' 'MDKDNIKTVKKLPPAMSGEDTTIVRVTLQDDAWWDVPMVNDNSDYQAVQAWAAIDGNTIAEAD' A
#
# COMPACT_ATOMS: atom_id res chain seq x y z
N MET A 1 -5.14 9.58 -3.85
CA MET A 1 -5.30 8.25 -4.49
C MET A 1 -6.70 7.75 -4.21
N ASP A 2 -7.32 7.15 -5.20
CA ASP A 2 -8.66 6.60 -5.08
C ASP A 2 -8.57 5.08 -4.91
N LYS A 3 -9.28 4.52 -3.91
CA LYS A 3 -9.26 3.08 -3.66
C LYS A 3 -9.71 2.28 -4.89
N ASP A 4 -10.59 2.82 -5.71
CA ASP A 4 -11.08 2.14 -6.90
C ASP A 4 -10.04 2.06 -8.02
N ASN A 5 -9.00 2.87 -7.94
CA ASN A 5 -7.88 2.84 -8.89
C ASN A 5 -6.76 1.89 -8.46
N ILE A 6 -6.84 1.30 -7.28
CA ILE A 6 -5.82 0.39 -6.77
C ILE A 6 -6.04 -1.00 -7.37
N LYS A 7 -4.99 -1.55 -7.96
CA LYS A 7 -5.00 -2.91 -8.52
C LYS A 7 -4.47 -3.92 -7.52
N THR A 8 -3.27 -3.68 -6.97
CA THR A 8 -2.65 -4.55 -5.96
C THR A 8 -1.85 -3.73 -4.97
N VAL A 9 -1.65 -4.28 -3.77
CA VAL A 9 -0.81 -3.68 -2.73
C VAL A 9 0.09 -4.77 -2.16
N LYS A 10 1.37 -4.46 -2.01
CA LYS A 10 2.36 -5.38 -1.46
C LYS A 10 3.27 -4.65 -0.49
N LYS A 11 3.52 -5.25 0.67
CA LYS A 11 4.49 -4.71 1.63
C LYS A 11 5.90 -4.83 1.07
N LEU A 12 6.72 -3.81 1.27
CA LEU A 12 8.12 -3.85 0.91
C LEU A 12 8.95 -4.37 2.09
N PRO A 13 10.13 -4.98 1.84
CA PRO A 13 11.01 -5.40 2.92
C PRO A 13 11.39 -4.19 3.79
N PRO A 14 11.62 -4.38 5.10
CA PRO A 14 12.04 -3.27 5.96
C PRO A 14 13.37 -2.70 5.49
N ALA A 15 13.50 -1.37 5.53
CA ALA A 15 14.74 -0.70 5.18
C ALA A 15 15.83 -1.03 6.18
N MET A 16 17.06 -1.19 5.70
CA MET A 16 18.21 -1.51 6.57
C MET A 16 18.64 -0.34 7.45
N SER A 17 18.08 0.82 7.24
CA SER A 17 18.40 2.04 7.99
C SER A 17 17.71 2.14 9.34
N GLY A 18 16.94 1.13 9.76
CA GLY A 18 16.28 1.14 11.06
C GLY A 18 15.01 1.96 11.13
N GLU A 19 14.42 2.30 10.01
CA GLU A 19 13.13 2.98 10.00
C GLU A 19 12.03 2.02 10.47
N ASP A 20 11.17 2.51 11.36
CA ASP A 20 10.09 1.72 11.92
C ASP A 20 8.87 1.64 11.00
N THR A 21 8.79 2.51 10.01
CA THR A 21 7.64 2.59 9.14
C THR A 21 7.73 1.57 8.01
N THR A 22 6.72 0.71 7.91
CA THR A 22 6.59 -0.19 6.76
C THR A 22 6.08 0.60 5.56
N ILE A 23 6.68 0.36 4.40
CA ILE A 23 6.24 0.95 3.14
C ILE A 23 5.50 -0.14 2.35
N VAL A 24 4.39 0.23 1.73
CA VAL A 24 3.67 -0.65 0.81
C VAL A 24 3.80 -0.11 -0.60
N ARG A 25 3.92 -1.01 -1.58
CA ARG A 25 3.90 -0.64 -2.99
C ARG A 25 2.48 -0.85 -3.51
N VAL A 26 1.88 0.24 -3.98
CA VAL A 26 0.53 0.24 -4.53
C VAL A 26 0.65 0.27 -6.04
N THR A 27 0.10 -0.75 -6.71
CA THR A 27 0.00 -0.77 -8.17
C THR A 27 -1.40 -0.33 -8.57
N LEU A 28 -1.49 0.62 -9.47
CA LEU A 28 -2.76 1.17 -9.93
C LEU A 28 -3.26 0.42 -11.16
N GLN A 29 -4.50 0.69 -11.55
CA GLN A 29 -5.15 0.01 -12.67
C GLN A 29 -4.47 0.29 -14.02
N ASP A 30 -3.76 1.42 -14.13
CA ASP A 30 -3.00 1.78 -15.33
C ASP A 30 -1.55 1.29 -15.30
N ASP A 31 -1.22 0.39 -14.35
CA ASP A 31 0.11 -0.16 -14.11
C ASP A 31 1.12 0.83 -13.53
N ALA A 32 0.74 2.06 -13.23
CA ALA A 32 1.56 2.96 -12.44
C ALA A 32 1.65 2.43 -11.00
N TRP A 33 2.72 2.78 -10.28
CA TRP A 33 2.89 2.34 -8.91
C TRP A 33 3.45 3.46 -8.04
N TRP A 34 3.16 3.36 -6.75
CA TRP A 34 3.61 4.33 -5.75
C TRP A 34 4.04 3.59 -4.50
N ASP A 35 5.05 4.10 -3.82
CA ASP A 35 5.44 3.61 -2.50
C ASP A 35 4.77 4.51 -1.46
N VAL A 36 3.99 3.90 -0.57
CA VAL A 36 3.16 4.60 0.40
C VAL A 36 3.55 4.14 1.81
N PRO A 37 3.88 5.08 2.72
CA PRO A 37 4.17 4.69 4.10
C PRO A 37 2.88 4.30 4.83
N MET A 38 2.97 3.28 5.68
CA MET A 38 1.82 2.81 6.47
C MET A 38 1.63 3.72 7.69
N VAL A 39 1.27 4.97 7.42
CA VAL A 39 1.04 6.00 8.44
C VAL A 39 -0.40 6.48 8.32
N ASN A 40 -1.15 6.46 9.42
CA ASN A 40 -2.58 6.78 9.41
C ASN A 40 -2.90 8.20 8.92
N ASP A 41 -1.96 9.13 9.08
CA ASP A 41 -2.14 10.51 8.61
C ASP A 41 -1.93 10.65 7.10
N ASN A 42 -1.44 9.63 6.43
CA ASN A 42 -1.19 9.67 5.00
C ASN A 42 -2.48 9.34 4.26
N SER A 43 -2.95 10.27 3.42
CA SER A 43 -4.21 10.08 2.69
C SER A 43 -4.14 8.91 1.70
N ASP A 44 -2.98 8.65 1.13
CA ASP A 44 -2.81 7.51 0.23
C ASP A 44 -2.91 6.18 0.99
N TYR A 45 -2.36 6.13 2.20
CA TYR A 45 -2.50 4.95 3.04
C TYR A 45 -3.95 4.74 3.47
N GLN A 46 -4.70 5.81 3.72
CA GLN A 46 -6.13 5.69 4.03
C GLN A 46 -6.88 5.06 2.86
N ALA A 47 -6.53 5.40 1.62
CA ALA A 47 -7.11 4.76 0.44
C ALA A 47 -6.73 3.27 0.38
N VAL A 48 -5.50 2.92 0.75
CA VAL A 48 -5.05 1.52 0.82
C VAL A 48 -5.86 0.75 1.85
N GLN A 49 -6.10 1.32 3.02
CA GLN A 49 -6.92 0.69 4.06
C GLN A 49 -8.36 0.46 3.58
N ALA A 50 -8.94 1.43 2.90
CA ALA A 50 -10.29 1.28 2.35
C ALA A 50 -10.33 0.17 1.29
N TRP A 51 -9.31 0.10 0.44
CA TRP A 51 -9.19 -0.97 -0.55
C TRP A 51 -9.09 -2.35 0.11
N ALA A 52 -8.27 -2.45 1.15
CA ALA A 52 -8.06 -3.72 1.85
C ALA A 52 -9.30 -4.19 2.62
N ALA A 53 -10.22 -3.29 2.94
CA ALA A 53 -11.48 -3.63 3.59
C ALA A 53 -12.50 -4.27 2.63
N ILE A 54 -12.26 -4.20 1.33
CA ILE A 54 -13.14 -4.83 0.32
C ILE A 54 -12.86 -6.33 0.30
N ASP A 55 -13.91 -7.14 0.30
CA ASP A 55 -13.79 -8.60 0.25
C ASP A 55 -12.98 -9.02 -0.99
N GLY A 56 -12.04 -9.92 -0.77
CA GLY A 56 -11.18 -10.44 -1.83
C GLY A 56 -9.89 -9.64 -2.03
N ASN A 57 -9.77 -8.47 -1.44
CA ASN A 57 -8.55 -7.68 -1.53
C ASN A 57 -7.66 -7.95 -0.32
N THR A 58 -6.40 -8.21 -0.56
CA THR A 58 -5.44 -8.51 0.51
C THR A 58 -4.13 -7.80 0.22
N ILE A 59 -3.54 -7.20 1.27
CA ILE A 59 -2.19 -6.65 1.18
C ILE A 59 -1.21 -7.81 1.25
N ALA A 60 -0.45 -8.03 0.18
CA ALA A 60 0.50 -9.13 0.13
C ALA A 60 1.69 -8.86 1.05
N GLU A 61 2.23 -9.91 1.63
CA GLU A 61 3.42 -9.82 2.46
C GLU A 61 4.67 -9.59 1.60
N ALA A 62 5.72 -9.04 2.21
CA ALA A 62 7.02 -8.86 1.56
C ALA A 62 7.63 -10.22 1.25
N ASP A 63 8.37 -10.28 0.17
CA ASP A 63 9.12 -11.47 -0.23
C ASP A 63 10.30 -11.75 0.71
#